data_ce904e995aa7799d7b6dfc3d12d5f80c
#
_entry.id   ce904e995aa7799d7b6dfc3d12d5f80c
#
_cell.length_a   1.000
_cell.length_b   1.000
_cell.length_c   1.000
_cell.angle_alpha   90.00
_cell.angle_beta   90.00
_cell.angle_gamma   90.00
#
_symmetry.space_group_name_H-M   'P 1'
#
loop_
_entity.id
_entity.type
_entity.pdbx_description
1 polymer ?
#
loop_
_entity_poly.entity_id
_entity_poly.type
_entity_poly.pdbx_seq_one_letter_code
_entity_poly.pdbx_strand_id
1 'polypeptide(L)'
;MSKAPQSAAAKRDWGSDDSGTNILHVDMDAFFVEAEILRNPTLRGKPVIVGGKSNRGVVSSASYEARAHGVHAAMPVSQAKRICPQAIVVASGHGYYSQLSKKVMKILGEITPVMEQISIDEAFLEVSGARRRLGTPLEIAHLLRKRIRKELSLPASVGIGGNKLVAKI
;
A
#
# COMPACT_ATOMS: atom_id res chain seq x y z
N MET A 1 -13.25 -8.01 -8.59
CA MET A 1 -12.29 -7.17 -9.35
C MET A 1 -12.93 -6.77 -10.66
N SER A 2 -13.40 -5.54 -10.77
CA SER A 2 -13.74 -4.99 -12.09
C SER A 2 -12.42 -4.65 -12.80
N LYS A 3 -12.00 -5.51 -13.73
CA LYS A 3 -10.95 -5.13 -14.69
C LYS A 3 -11.59 -4.09 -15.59
N ALA A 4 -11.13 -2.85 -15.49
CA ALA A 4 -11.47 -1.86 -16.51
C ALA A 4 -11.13 -2.45 -17.90
N PRO A 5 -12.01 -2.30 -18.91
CA PRO A 5 -11.72 -2.80 -20.23
C PRO A 5 -10.43 -2.15 -20.73
N GLN A 6 -9.43 -2.98 -21.04
CA GLN A 6 -8.20 -2.49 -21.67
C GLN A 6 -8.57 -2.01 -23.07
N SER A 7 -8.66 -0.70 -23.25
CA SER A 7 -8.87 -0.12 -24.56
C SER A 7 -7.67 -0.40 -25.47
N ALA A 8 -7.88 -0.43 -26.80
CA ALA A 8 -6.78 -0.54 -27.78
C ALA A 8 -5.69 0.55 -27.56
N ALA A 9 -6.05 1.68 -26.97
CA ALA A 9 -5.12 2.74 -26.57
C ALA A 9 -4.12 2.31 -25.48
N ALA A 10 -4.45 1.30 -24.66
CA ALA A 10 -3.56 0.78 -23.64
C ALA A 10 -2.35 -0.02 -24.19
N LYS A 11 -2.36 -0.32 -25.49
CA LYS A 11 -1.24 -0.98 -26.20
C LYS A 11 -0.35 0.01 -26.97
N ARG A 12 -0.56 1.31 -26.81
CA ARG A 12 0.28 2.31 -27.48
C ARG A 12 1.70 2.21 -26.91
N ASP A 13 2.69 2.07 -27.79
CA ASP A 13 4.09 2.18 -27.39
C ASP A 13 4.38 3.64 -27.03
N TRP A 14 4.60 3.89 -25.75
CA TRP A 14 4.93 5.20 -25.20
C TRP A 14 6.43 5.50 -25.23
N GLY A 15 7.23 4.60 -25.83
CA GLY A 15 8.68 4.66 -25.81
C GLY A 15 9.29 4.10 -24.51
N SER A 16 10.61 4.01 -24.51
CA SER A 16 11.40 3.47 -23.39
C SER A 16 12.15 4.57 -22.62
N ASP A 17 11.96 5.84 -22.97
CA ASP A 17 12.61 6.95 -22.27
C ASP A 17 11.94 7.20 -20.92
N ASP A 18 12.62 6.78 -19.87
CA ASP A 18 12.22 6.95 -18.47
C ASP A 18 13.06 8.02 -17.74
N SER A 19 13.89 8.78 -18.48
CA SER A 19 14.86 9.74 -17.91
C SER A 19 14.23 10.80 -17.00
N GLY A 20 12.99 11.18 -17.29
CA GLY A 20 12.20 12.14 -16.51
C GLY A 20 11.32 11.53 -15.42
N THR A 21 11.30 10.20 -15.22
CA THR A 21 10.38 9.52 -14.30
C THR A 21 11.08 9.00 -13.06
N ASN A 22 11.69 9.88 -12.29
CA ASN A 22 12.54 9.50 -11.14
C ASN A 22 11.83 9.56 -9.78
N ILE A 23 10.53 9.83 -9.74
CA ILE A 23 9.74 9.86 -8.50
C ILE A 23 8.97 8.57 -8.37
N LEU A 24 9.19 7.87 -7.26
CA LEU A 24 8.40 6.72 -6.83
C LEU A 24 7.45 7.13 -5.71
N HIS A 25 6.21 6.69 -5.78
CA HIS A 25 5.25 6.72 -4.69
C HIS A 25 5.05 5.29 -4.19
N VAL A 26 5.42 5.02 -2.95
CA VAL A 26 5.26 3.72 -2.31
C VAL A 26 4.09 3.80 -1.33
N ASP A 27 3.15 2.88 -1.46
CA ASP A 27 1.96 2.77 -0.61
C ASP A 27 1.78 1.30 -0.20
N MET A 28 1.62 1.06 1.10
CA MET A 28 1.43 -0.28 1.64
C MET A 28 -0.03 -0.69 1.51
N ASP A 29 -0.31 -1.79 0.79
CA ASP A 29 -1.67 -2.23 0.50
C ASP A 29 -2.38 -2.72 1.78
N ALA A 30 -3.55 -2.13 2.10
CA ALA A 30 -4.36 -2.49 3.27
C ALA A 30 -3.51 -2.64 4.55
N PHE A 31 -2.61 -1.70 4.81
CA PHE A 31 -1.52 -1.80 5.78
C PHE A 31 -1.94 -2.32 7.17
N PHE A 32 -2.96 -1.74 7.77
CA PHE A 32 -3.37 -2.14 9.11
C PHE A 32 -3.96 -3.55 9.14
N VAL A 33 -4.72 -3.93 8.11
CA VAL A 33 -5.26 -5.30 7.99
C VAL A 33 -4.11 -6.29 7.79
N GLU A 34 -3.18 -6.03 6.90
CA GLU A 34 -2.03 -6.91 6.67
C GLU A 34 -1.14 -7.03 7.92
N ALA A 35 -0.97 -5.94 8.67
CA ALA A 35 -0.28 -5.96 9.96
C ALA A 35 -0.99 -6.88 10.97
N GLU A 36 -2.33 -6.84 11.05
CA GLU A 36 -3.09 -7.74 11.92
C GLU A 36 -3.04 -9.20 11.44
N ILE A 37 -3.02 -9.44 10.13
CA ILE A 37 -2.85 -10.79 9.58
C ILE A 37 -1.46 -11.37 9.95
N LEU A 38 -0.41 -10.55 9.99
CA LEU A 38 0.91 -10.99 10.45
C LEU A 38 0.89 -11.45 11.91
N ARG A 39 0.10 -10.77 12.76
CA ARG A 39 -0.08 -11.15 14.18
C ARG A 39 -0.99 -12.35 14.36
N ASN A 40 -2.00 -12.46 13.51
CA ASN A 40 -2.99 -13.55 13.56
C ASN A 40 -3.27 -14.06 12.13
N PRO A 41 -2.50 -15.04 11.66
CA PRO A 41 -2.64 -15.60 10.30
C PRO A 41 -4.02 -16.23 10.02
N THR A 42 -4.82 -16.52 11.03
CA THR A 42 -6.17 -17.08 10.85
C THR A 42 -7.14 -16.06 10.21
N LEU A 43 -6.77 -14.78 10.17
CA LEU A 43 -7.53 -13.72 9.52
C LEU A 43 -7.38 -13.72 8.01
N ARG A 44 -6.38 -14.38 7.47
CA ARG A 44 -6.12 -14.40 6.03
C ARG A 44 -7.28 -15.00 5.26
N GLY A 45 -7.67 -14.32 4.16
CA GLY A 45 -8.79 -14.73 3.31
C GLY A 45 -10.17 -14.42 3.87
N LYS A 46 -10.26 -13.78 5.04
CA LYS A 46 -11.51 -13.42 5.68
C LYS A 46 -11.81 -11.92 5.52
N PRO A 47 -13.09 -11.51 5.53
CA PRO A 47 -13.43 -10.10 5.62
C PRO A 47 -13.03 -9.56 7.00
N VAL A 48 -12.03 -8.68 7.02
CA VAL A 48 -11.46 -8.06 8.23
C VAL A 48 -11.59 -6.56 8.14
N ILE A 49 -11.98 -5.95 9.23
CA ILE A 49 -12.07 -4.50 9.40
C ILE A 49 -11.19 -4.11 10.58
N VAL A 50 -10.24 -3.21 10.36
CA VAL A 50 -9.50 -2.56 11.43
C VAL A 50 -10.13 -1.21 11.71
N GLY A 51 -10.49 -0.95 12.96
CA GLY A 51 -11.16 0.30 13.32
C GLY A 51 -11.52 0.39 14.79
N GLY A 52 -12.24 1.45 15.15
CA GLY A 52 -12.75 1.62 16.51
C GLY A 52 -13.79 0.56 16.88
N LYS A 53 -13.71 -0.02 18.07
CA LYS A 53 -14.68 -1.01 18.57
C LYS A 53 -16.05 -0.42 18.89
N SER A 54 -16.14 0.87 19.11
CA SER A 54 -17.41 1.53 19.43
C SER A 54 -18.29 1.72 18.19
N ASN A 55 -19.59 1.85 18.40
CA ASN A 55 -20.55 2.17 17.32
C ASN A 55 -20.25 3.52 16.64
N ARG A 56 -19.45 4.39 17.25
CA ARG A 56 -18.97 5.67 16.70
C ARG A 56 -17.62 5.56 16.00
N GLY A 57 -17.01 4.37 16.00
CA GLY A 57 -15.73 4.15 15.35
C GLY A 57 -15.83 4.21 13.83
N VAL A 58 -14.72 4.55 13.18
CA VAL A 58 -14.58 4.51 11.73
C VAL A 58 -13.66 3.38 11.31
N VAL A 59 -13.85 2.89 10.10
CA VAL A 59 -12.96 1.92 9.45
C VAL A 59 -11.64 2.63 9.12
N SER A 60 -10.53 2.16 9.69
CA SER A 60 -9.20 2.63 9.36
C SER A 60 -8.62 1.87 8.16
N SER A 61 -8.91 0.58 8.08
CA SER A 61 -8.51 -0.27 6.94
C SER A 61 -9.47 -1.45 6.82
N ALA A 62 -9.65 -1.95 5.59
CA ALA A 62 -10.50 -3.10 5.31
C ALA A 62 -9.76 -4.07 4.38
N SER A 63 -9.89 -5.38 4.62
CA SER A 63 -9.37 -6.43 3.75
C SER A 63 -10.04 -6.38 2.37
N TYR A 64 -9.40 -6.97 1.36
CA TYR A 64 -9.98 -7.07 0.02
C TYR A 64 -11.32 -7.81 0.03
N GLU A 65 -11.45 -8.83 0.89
CA GLU A 65 -12.68 -9.58 1.10
C GLU A 65 -13.80 -8.68 1.65
N ALA A 66 -13.49 -7.82 2.62
CA ALA A 66 -14.46 -6.84 3.14
C ALA A 66 -14.79 -5.75 2.10
N ARG A 67 -13.80 -5.28 1.35
CA ARG A 67 -13.99 -4.30 0.26
C ARG A 67 -14.89 -4.84 -0.85
N ALA A 68 -14.84 -6.14 -1.14
CA ALA A 68 -15.73 -6.77 -2.11
C ALA A 68 -17.21 -6.67 -1.73
N HIS A 69 -17.53 -6.48 -0.44
CA HIS A 69 -18.87 -6.21 0.07
C HIS A 69 -19.20 -4.70 0.15
N GLY A 70 -18.29 -3.83 -0.30
CA GLY A 70 -18.49 -2.36 -0.27
C GLY A 70 -17.96 -1.67 0.98
N VAL A 71 -17.24 -2.38 1.86
CA VAL A 71 -16.57 -1.75 3.01
C VAL A 71 -15.34 -0.97 2.54
N HIS A 72 -15.16 0.26 3.04
CA HIS A 72 -14.01 1.10 2.74
C HIS A 72 -13.55 1.91 3.95
N ALA A 73 -12.33 2.44 3.90
CA ALA A 73 -11.80 3.35 4.91
C ALA A 73 -12.70 4.58 5.08
N ALA A 74 -12.67 5.17 6.26
CA ALA A 74 -13.49 6.30 6.70
C ALA A 74 -15.00 6.00 6.85
N MET A 75 -15.48 4.82 6.46
CA MET A 75 -16.86 4.40 6.71
C MET A 75 -17.10 4.18 8.21
N PRO A 76 -18.29 4.51 8.76
CA PRO A 76 -18.66 4.13 10.11
C PRO A 76 -18.63 2.60 10.28
N VAL A 77 -18.02 2.09 11.36
CA VAL A 77 -17.97 0.64 11.64
C VAL A 77 -19.36 0.03 11.73
N SER A 78 -20.34 0.76 12.28
CA SER A 78 -21.74 0.32 12.32
C SER A 78 -22.35 0.08 10.93
N GLN A 79 -22.01 0.92 9.97
CA GLN A 79 -22.41 0.75 8.56
C GLN A 79 -21.69 -0.43 7.93
N ALA A 80 -20.38 -0.55 8.14
CA ALA A 80 -19.58 -1.65 7.64
C ALA A 80 -20.11 -3.01 8.11
N LYS A 81 -20.52 -3.12 9.39
CA LYS A 81 -21.13 -4.33 9.93
C LYS A 81 -22.49 -4.66 9.33
N ARG A 82 -23.26 -3.66 8.89
CA ARG A 82 -24.54 -3.90 8.22
C ARG A 82 -24.35 -4.47 6.81
N ILE A 83 -23.38 -3.95 6.06
CA ILE A 83 -23.12 -4.40 4.68
C ILE A 83 -22.26 -5.66 4.61
N CYS A 84 -21.48 -5.96 5.65
CA CYS A 84 -20.68 -7.16 5.78
C CYS A 84 -20.79 -7.74 7.20
N PRO A 85 -21.91 -8.39 7.54
CA PRO A 85 -22.16 -8.89 8.91
C PRO A 85 -21.13 -9.93 9.37
N GLN A 86 -20.54 -10.68 8.45
CA GLN A 86 -19.52 -11.70 8.71
C GLN A 86 -18.12 -11.11 8.94
N ALA A 87 -17.95 -9.80 8.81
CA ALA A 87 -16.64 -9.16 8.98
C ALA A 87 -16.14 -9.25 10.43
N ILE A 88 -14.87 -9.60 10.56
CA ILE A 88 -14.16 -9.61 11.84
C ILE A 88 -13.63 -8.21 12.10
N VAL A 89 -14.06 -7.57 13.18
CA VAL A 89 -13.61 -6.23 13.56
C VAL A 89 -12.49 -6.35 14.57
N VAL A 90 -11.32 -5.80 14.23
CA VAL A 90 -10.12 -5.78 15.04
C VAL A 90 -9.82 -4.35 15.47
N ALA A 91 -9.49 -4.17 16.75
CA ALA A 91 -9.07 -2.85 17.25
C ALA A 91 -7.68 -2.49 16.72
N SER A 92 -7.47 -1.20 16.44
CA SER A 92 -6.19 -0.68 15.95
C SER A 92 -5.05 -0.92 16.95
N GLY A 93 -3.95 -1.49 16.47
CA GLY A 93 -2.72 -1.74 17.23
C GLY A 93 -1.62 -0.69 16.92
N HIS A 94 -1.85 0.58 17.22
CA HIS A 94 -1.01 1.71 16.78
C HIS A 94 0.50 1.53 17.04
N GLY A 95 0.91 1.04 18.20
CA GLY A 95 2.33 0.82 18.50
C GLY A 95 2.99 -0.19 17.56
N TYR A 96 2.29 -1.27 17.26
CA TYR A 96 2.76 -2.31 16.33
C TYR A 96 2.86 -1.79 14.89
N TYR A 97 1.86 -1.03 14.45
CA TYR A 97 1.88 -0.44 13.10
C TYR A 97 3.06 0.52 12.92
N SER A 98 3.36 1.32 13.94
CA SER A 98 4.53 2.22 13.93
C SER A 98 5.85 1.45 13.82
N GLN A 99 5.96 0.31 14.50
CA GLN A 99 7.16 -0.55 14.39
C GLN A 99 7.33 -1.13 12.99
N LEU A 100 6.24 -1.61 12.36
CA LEU A 100 6.27 -2.09 10.98
C LEU A 100 6.60 -0.97 10.00
N SER A 101 5.99 0.20 10.18
CA SER A 101 6.27 1.39 9.37
C SER A 101 7.76 1.74 9.38
N LYS A 102 8.39 1.78 10.56
CA LYS A 102 9.84 2.02 10.69
C LYS A 102 10.69 1.03 9.91
N LYS A 103 10.30 -0.25 9.90
CA LYS A 103 11.00 -1.28 9.11
C LYS A 103 10.85 -1.05 7.61
N VAL A 104 9.64 -0.69 7.15
CA VAL A 104 9.40 -0.31 5.75
C VAL A 104 10.26 0.90 5.38
N MET A 105 10.18 1.98 6.15
CA MET A 105 10.95 3.21 5.87
C MET A 105 12.45 2.97 5.87
N LYS A 106 12.96 2.06 6.70
CA LYS A 106 14.37 1.63 6.67
C LYS A 106 14.74 1.01 5.33
N ILE A 107 13.93 0.10 4.80
CA ILE A 107 14.16 -0.50 3.48
C ILE A 107 14.17 0.57 2.38
N LEU A 108 13.22 1.51 2.42
CA LEU A 108 13.15 2.62 1.45
C LEU A 108 14.40 3.50 1.52
N GLY A 109 14.87 3.84 2.73
CA GLY A 109 16.06 4.64 2.95
C GLY A 109 17.37 3.98 2.48
N GLU A 110 17.42 2.65 2.38
CA GLU A 110 18.55 1.91 1.79
C GLU A 110 18.59 2.01 0.26
N ILE A 111 17.46 2.32 -0.37
CA ILE A 111 17.37 2.54 -1.82
C ILE A 111 17.88 3.93 -2.17
N THR A 112 17.39 4.96 -1.48
CA THR A 112 17.78 6.35 -1.69
C THR A 112 17.67 7.15 -0.39
N PRO A 113 18.61 8.07 -0.11
CA PRO A 113 18.48 9.00 1.01
C PRO A 113 17.44 10.10 0.74
N VAL A 114 17.03 10.30 -0.52
CA VAL A 114 16.05 11.33 -0.91
C VAL A 114 14.66 10.75 -0.81
N MET A 115 14.12 10.78 0.39
CA MET A 115 12.82 10.19 0.74
C MET A 115 12.00 11.17 1.55
N GLU A 116 10.70 11.21 1.29
CA GLU A 116 9.73 11.97 2.06
C GLU A 116 8.62 11.03 2.53
N GLN A 117 8.57 10.77 3.83
CA GLN A 117 7.48 10.01 4.44
C GLN A 117 6.25 10.91 4.58
N ILE A 118 5.13 10.48 4.00
CA ILE A 118 3.86 11.23 4.00
C ILE A 118 2.96 10.76 5.15
N SER A 119 2.92 9.45 5.36
CA SER A 119 2.11 8.83 6.40
C SER A 119 2.82 7.60 6.98
N ILE A 120 2.12 6.84 7.82
CA ILE A 120 2.64 5.61 8.41
C ILE A 120 2.92 4.51 7.37
N ASP A 121 2.25 4.55 6.24
CA ASP A 121 2.26 3.53 5.19
C ASP A 121 2.63 4.06 3.80
N GLU A 122 3.02 5.34 3.69
CA GLU A 122 3.17 6.02 2.41
C GLU A 122 4.42 6.90 2.38
N ALA A 123 5.19 6.84 1.30
CA ALA A 123 6.35 7.69 1.09
C ALA A 123 6.61 7.96 -0.40
N PHE A 124 7.23 9.10 -0.68
CA PHE A 124 7.86 9.40 -1.96
C PHE A 124 9.36 9.18 -1.91
N LEU A 125 9.91 8.67 -3.02
CA LEU A 125 11.35 8.50 -3.22
C LEU A 125 11.77 9.20 -4.51
N GLU A 126 12.91 9.87 -4.48
CA GLU A 126 13.60 10.34 -5.67
C GLU A 126 14.79 9.39 -5.94
N VAL A 127 14.80 8.72 -7.09
CA VAL A 127 15.70 7.60 -7.35
C VAL A 127 16.75 7.85 -8.44
N SER A 128 16.88 9.09 -8.95
CA SER A 128 17.86 9.41 -9.98
C SER A 128 19.29 9.02 -9.56
N GLY A 129 19.66 9.28 -8.32
CA GLY A 129 20.96 8.92 -7.76
C GLY A 129 21.18 7.42 -7.54
N ALA A 130 20.12 6.63 -7.53
CA ALA A 130 20.18 5.17 -7.35
C ALA A 130 20.25 4.40 -8.68
N ARG A 131 19.98 5.04 -9.82
CA ARG A 131 19.89 4.37 -11.13
C ARG A 131 21.14 3.60 -11.53
N ARG A 132 22.33 4.16 -11.30
CA ARG A 132 23.60 3.50 -11.63
C ARG A 132 23.79 2.18 -10.86
N ARG A 133 23.32 2.13 -9.63
CA ARG A 133 23.49 0.98 -8.74
C ARG A 133 22.37 -0.04 -8.88
N LEU A 134 21.14 0.40 -9.07
CA LEU A 134 19.94 -0.42 -8.94
C LEU A 134 19.10 -0.54 -10.21
N GLY A 135 19.43 0.22 -11.27
CA GLY A 135 18.74 0.16 -12.55
C GLY A 135 17.69 1.25 -12.75
N THR A 136 16.75 1.00 -13.65
CA THR A 136 15.67 1.91 -13.99
C THR A 136 14.68 2.11 -12.83
N PRO A 137 13.87 3.17 -12.81
CA PRO A 137 12.82 3.35 -11.81
C PRO A 137 11.87 2.15 -11.70
N LEU A 138 11.53 1.51 -12.83
CA LEU A 138 10.70 0.30 -12.85
C LEU A 138 11.41 -0.89 -12.17
N GLU A 139 12.70 -1.10 -12.45
CA GLU A 139 13.51 -2.15 -11.81
C GLU A 139 13.63 -1.89 -10.30
N ILE A 140 13.83 -0.64 -9.90
CA ILE A 140 13.86 -0.23 -8.49
C ILE A 140 12.51 -0.48 -7.82
N ALA A 141 11.40 -0.17 -8.47
CA ALA A 141 10.07 -0.43 -7.95
C ALA A 141 9.83 -1.93 -7.72
N HIS A 142 10.22 -2.78 -8.67
CA HIS A 142 10.13 -4.23 -8.52
C HIS A 142 11.03 -4.74 -7.38
N LEU A 143 12.26 -4.24 -7.27
CA LEU A 143 13.17 -4.58 -6.19
C LEU A 143 12.58 -4.22 -4.81
N LEU A 144 12.03 -3.02 -4.67
CA LEU A 144 11.37 -2.57 -3.43
C LEU A 144 10.22 -3.49 -3.03
N ARG A 145 9.30 -3.73 -3.94
CA ARG A 145 8.14 -4.62 -3.68
C ARG A 145 8.60 -6.01 -3.27
N LYS A 146 9.60 -6.57 -3.95
CA LYS A 146 10.17 -7.88 -3.64
C LYS A 146 10.82 -7.90 -2.25
N ARG A 147 11.60 -6.88 -1.90
CA ARG A 147 12.25 -6.78 -0.59
C ARG A 147 11.23 -6.65 0.54
N ILE A 148 10.27 -5.76 0.41
CA ILE A 148 9.22 -5.56 1.42
C ILE A 148 8.43 -6.86 1.62
N ARG A 149 8.08 -7.55 0.53
CA ARG A 149 7.39 -8.84 0.59
C ARG A 149 8.22 -9.91 1.27
N LYS A 150 9.51 -10.04 0.91
CA LYS A 150 10.41 -11.05 1.45
C LYS A 150 10.76 -10.82 2.92
N GLU A 151 11.07 -9.57 3.28
CA GLU A 151 11.58 -9.22 4.61
C GLU A 151 10.47 -8.99 5.63
N LEU A 152 9.32 -8.46 5.21
CA LEU A 152 8.22 -8.07 6.10
C LEU A 152 6.89 -8.79 5.83
N SER A 153 6.80 -9.59 4.77
CA SER A 153 5.56 -10.27 4.32
C SER A 153 4.39 -9.30 4.08
N LEU A 154 4.69 -8.07 3.68
CA LEU A 154 3.71 -7.02 3.40
C LEU A 154 3.60 -6.76 1.90
N PRO A 155 2.39 -6.57 1.36
CA PRO A 155 2.19 -6.12 0.00
C PRO A 155 2.35 -4.60 -0.11
N ALA A 156 2.93 -4.16 -1.22
CA ALA A 156 3.08 -2.75 -1.52
C ALA A 156 2.81 -2.45 -3.00
N SER A 157 2.24 -1.30 -3.26
CA SER A 157 2.07 -0.71 -4.59
C SER A 157 3.08 0.40 -4.80
N VAL A 158 3.61 0.52 -6.00
CA VAL A 158 4.57 1.57 -6.35
C VAL A 158 4.10 2.25 -7.63
N GLY A 159 3.84 3.54 -7.54
CA GLY A 159 3.61 4.41 -8.70
C GLY A 159 4.92 5.08 -9.13
N ILE A 160 5.07 5.34 -10.42
CA ILE A 160 6.26 5.98 -11.01
C ILE A 160 5.83 7.18 -11.83
N GLY A 161 6.49 8.31 -11.63
CA GLY A 161 6.16 9.52 -12.38
C GLY A 161 7.29 10.54 -12.40
N GLY A 162 7.12 11.57 -13.21
CA GLY A 162 8.05 12.71 -13.28
C GLY A 162 7.88 13.70 -12.13
N ASN A 163 6.80 13.61 -11.39
CA ASN A 163 6.52 14.40 -10.21
C ASN A 163 5.64 13.61 -9.22
N LYS A 164 5.46 14.13 -8.00
CA LYS A 164 4.71 13.48 -6.95
C LYS A 164 3.24 13.23 -7.33
N LEU A 165 2.59 14.19 -7.99
CA LEU A 165 1.19 14.05 -8.37
C LEU A 165 0.98 12.89 -9.34
N VAL A 166 1.80 12.81 -10.39
CA VAL A 166 1.73 11.74 -11.39
C VAL A 166 2.09 10.38 -10.78
N ALA A 167 3.10 10.32 -9.91
CA ALA A 167 3.50 9.09 -9.25
C ALA A 167 2.40 8.52 -8.31
N LYS A 168 1.55 9.38 -7.76
CA LYS A 168 0.48 8.99 -6.82
C LYS A 168 -0.83 8.57 -7.51
N ILE A 169 -1.05 8.96 -8.76
CA ILE A 169 -2.25 8.58 -9.54
C ILE A 169 -2.19 7.12 -9.95
#